data_8f9a14c889f73c9a92fa2a95889050ee
#
_entry.id   8f9a14c889f73c9a92fa2a95889050ee
#
_cell.length_a   1.000
_cell.length_b   1.000
_cell.length_c   1.000
_cell.angle_alpha   90.00
_cell.angle_beta   90.00
_cell.angle_gamma   90.00
#
_symmetry.space_group_name_H-M   'P 1'
#
loop_
_entity.id
_entity.type
_entity.pdbx_description
1 polymer ?
#
loop_
_entity_poly.entity_id
_entity_poly.type
_entity_poly.pdbx_seq_one_letter_code
_entity_poly.pdbx_strand_id
1 'polypeptide(L)'
;MTPDVHALADLALSRRPRGIICDIDGTLSPIAPTPEAATLAQGAREALTRLVGHLDVVAVVSGRAAHDAQALVDVPGLVVAGNHGLETLDEHGLTIHPDAVDSVPRVKQALATIREHVSADPSLAGVLVEDKGVSGSVHFRLASDRAAAESRLNTWASEHAKELDLKITHGRLVIEIRPPIAINKGAAVRRIVDDHGLQGVLFFGDDVTDIDGFVALTQLRAEQGIEGWAIGVADPEARSDVIEAADAAVGGVDACVALLAQIANQIERDGD
;
A
#
# COMPACT_ATOMS: atom_id res chain seq x y z
N MET A 1 -25.05 -9.70 9.35
CA MET A 1 -24.56 -8.70 10.31
C MET A 1 -23.06 -8.58 10.06
N THR A 2 -22.59 -7.39 9.73
CA THR A 2 -21.16 -7.12 9.63
C THR A 2 -20.57 -7.27 11.04
N PRO A 3 -19.48 -8.01 11.24
CA PRO A 3 -18.85 -8.14 12.53
C PRO A 3 -18.47 -6.76 13.11
N ASP A 4 -18.52 -6.65 14.43
CA ASP A 4 -18.02 -5.47 15.11
C ASP A 4 -16.50 -5.39 14.97
N VAL A 5 -16.00 -4.29 14.46
CA VAL A 5 -14.57 -4.07 14.22
C VAL A 5 -13.74 -4.20 15.50
N HIS A 6 -14.28 -3.79 16.65
CA HIS A 6 -13.59 -3.93 17.93
C HIS A 6 -13.48 -5.39 18.35
N ALA A 7 -14.56 -6.19 18.15
CA ALA A 7 -14.51 -7.62 18.43
C ALA A 7 -13.49 -8.37 17.55
N LEU A 8 -13.35 -7.98 16.27
CA LEU A 8 -12.32 -8.54 15.39
C LEU A 8 -10.92 -8.12 15.84
N ALA A 9 -10.73 -6.87 16.29
CA ALA A 9 -9.46 -6.40 16.81
C ALA A 9 -9.06 -7.17 18.08
N ASP A 10 -9.97 -7.36 19.02
CA ASP A 10 -9.73 -8.13 20.24
C ASP A 10 -9.36 -9.59 19.91
N LEU A 11 -10.07 -10.21 18.96
CA LEU A 11 -9.81 -11.58 18.54
C LEU A 11 -8.41 -11.73 17.91
N ALA A 12 -8.08 -10.88 16.94
CA ALA A 12 -6.76 -10.86 16.30
C ALA A 12 -5.64 -10.66 17.32
N LEU A 13 -5.77 -9.63 18.15
CA LEU A 13 -4.71 -9.23 19.05
C LEU A 13 -4.61 -10.08 20.33
N SER A 14 -5.51 -11.04 20.53
CA SER A 14 -5.39 -12.07 21.56
C SER A 14 -4.36 -13.16 21.24
N ARG A 15 -3.99 -13.33 19.97
CA ARG A 15 -3.01 -14.32 19.50
C ARG A 15 -1.63 -13.68 19.37
N ARG A 16 -0.58 -14.43 19.71
CA ARG A 16 0.82 -13.97 19.60
C ARG A 16 1.66 -14.96 18.79
N PRO A 17 2.64 -14.49 18.00
CA PRO A 17 2.99 -13.09 17.71
C PRO A 17 1.85 -12.36 17.01
N ARG A 18 1.72 -11.05 17.27
CA ARG A 18 0.61 -10.25 16.75
C ARG A 18 1.08 -8.97 16.06
N GLY A 19 0.34 -8.53 15.03
CA GLY A 19 0.73 -7.36 14.26
C GLY A 19 -0.44 -6.58 13.68
N ILE A 20 -0.12 -5.37 13.26
CA ILE A 20 -1.01 -4.50 12.50
C ILE A 20 -0.29 -4.10 11.22
N ILE A 21 -0.99 -4.23 10.09
CA ILE A 21 -0.54 -3.83 8.78
C ILE A 21 -1.51 -2.77 8.26
N CYS A 22 -1.02 -1.66 7.72
CA CYS A 22 -1.85 -0.61 7.15
C CYS A 22 -1.40 -0.26 5.73
N ASP A 23 -2.34 0.04 4.85
CA ASP A 23 -2.04 0.90 3.70
C ASP A 23 -1.81 2.35 4.18
N ILE A 24 -1.34 3.22 3.28
CA ILE A 24 -1.03 4.62 3.61
C ILE A 24 -2.07 5.57 2.99
N ASP A 25 -2.15 5.60 1.66
CA ASP A 25 -2.91 6.62 0.92
C ASP A 25 -4.40 6.26 0.84
N GLY A 26 -5.25 6.95 1.59
CA GLY A 26 -6.67 6.65 1.79
C GLY A 26 -6.95 5.91 3.10
N THR A 27 -5.90 5.42 3.78
CA THR A 27 -6.01 4.65 5.04
C THR A 27 -5.42 5.41 6.24
N LEU A 28 -4.17 5.85 6.17
CA LEU A 28 -3.47 6.63 7.20
C LEU A 28 -3.29 8.10 6.80
N SER A 29 -3.42 8.38 5.51
CA SER A 29 -3.26 9.68 4.87
C SER A 29 -4.46 9.94 3.96
N PRO A 30 -5.11 11.10 4.00
CA PRO A 30 -6.11 11.46 2.99
C PRO A 30 -5.49 11.43 1.59
N ILE A 31 -6.29 11.08 0.57
CA ILE A 31 -5.84 11.10 -0.82
C ILE A 31 -5.44 12.51 -1.23
N ALA A 32 -4.18 12.68 -1.62
CA ALA A 32 -3.61 13.95 -2.05
C ALA A 32 -3.59 14.11 -3.58
N PRO A 33 -3.52 15.36 -4.09
CA PRO A 33 -3.41 15.62 -5.53
C PRO A 33 -2.13 15.07 -6.16
N THR A 34 -1.02 15.11 -5.43
CA THR A 34 0.29 14.56 -5.83
C THR A 34 0.89 13.75 -4.68
N PRO A 35 1.81 12.80 -4.96
CA PRO A 35 2.48 12.02 -3.92
C PRO A 35 3.20 12.88 -2.86
N GLU A 36 3.82 14.00 -3.27
CA GLU A 36 4.58 14.90 -2.40
C GLU A 36 3.68 15.74 -1.48
N ALA A 37 2.42 15.95 -1.89
CA ALA A 37 1.45 16.71 -1.09
C ALA A 37 0.77 15.87 0.00
N ALA A 38 1.02 14.56 0.03
CA ALA A 38 0.42 13.68 1.02
C ALA A 38 0.98 13.95 2.43
N THR A 39 0.11 13.91 3.40
CA THR A 39 0.44 14.05 4.82
C THR A 39 -0.37 13.06 5.62
N LEU A 40 0.21 12.50 6.68
CA LEU A 40 -0.56 11.66 7.59
C LEU A 40 -1.71 12.41 8.24
N ALA A 41 -2.81 11.72 8.47
CA ALA A 41 -3.90 12.23 9.28
C ALA A 41 -3.43 12.50 10.72
N GLN A 42 -4.09 13.46 11.36
CA GLN A 42 -3.76 13.86 12.72
C GLN A 42 -3.85 12.67 13.70
N GLY A 43 -2.79 12.41 14.45
CA GLY A 43 -2.71 11.33 15.43
C GLY A 43 -2.24 9.99 14.86
N ALA A 44 -2.16 9.82 13.52
CA ALA A 44 -1.73 8.54 12.92
C ALA A 44 -0.31 8.15 13.33
N ARG A 45 0.65 9.09 13.24
CA ARG A 45 2.04 8.83 13.67
C ARG A 45 2.13 8.47 15.15
N GLU A 46 1.39 9.17 16.01
CA GLU A 46 1.36 8.88 17.44
C GLU A 46 0.80 7.48 17.73
N ALA A 47 -0.33 7.12 17.10
CA ALA A 47 -0.93 5.80 17.26
C ALA A 47 0.03 4.68 16.82
N LEU A 48 0.65 4.82 15.64
CA LEU A 48 1.62 3.84 15.13
C LEU A 48 2.86 3.73 16.03
N THR A 49 3.40 4.85 16.52
CA THR A 49 4.55 4.85 17.43
C THR A 49 4.27 4.06 18.71
N ARG A 50 3.08 4.22 19.28
CA ARG A 50 2.65 3.49 20.47
C ARG A 50 2.46 2.01 20.16
N LEU A 51 1.84 1.68 19.02
CA LEU A 51 1.64 0.29 18.59
C LEU A 51 2.98 -0.45 18.37
N VAL A 52 3.98 0.20 17.78
CA VAL A 52 5.34 -0.36 17.61
C VAL A 52 5.97 -0.73 18.96
N GLY A 53 5.68 0.01 20.02
CA GLY A 53 6.17 -0.28 21.36
C GLY A 53 5.55 -1.52 22.03
N HIS A 54 4.42 -2.04 21.51
CA HIS A 54 3.62 -3.07 22.21
C HIS A 54 3.23 -4.27 21.35
N LEU A 55 3.36 -4.18 20.03
CA LEU A 55 3.10 -5.28 19.09
C LEU A 55 4.41 -5.91 18.62
N ASP A 56 4.31 -7.17 18.21
CA ASP A 56 5.46 -7.88 17.66
C ASP A 56 5.83 -7.33 16.27
N VAL A 57 4.85 -6.85 15.49
CA VAL A 57 5.05 -6.19 14.20
C VAL A 57 4.02 -5.07 13.99
N VAL A 58 4.49 -3.91 13.54
CA VAL A 58 3.67 -2.90 12.89
C VAL A 58 4.26 -2.65 11.51
N ALA A 59 3.43 -2.75 10.48
CA ALA A 59 3.89 -2.61 9.10
C ALA A 59 3.01 -1.68 8.28
N VAL A 60 3.58 -1.12 7.22
CA VAL A 60 2.83 -0.46 6.15
C VAL A 60 3.09 -1.14 4.81
N VAL A 61 2.05 -1.25 3.97
CA VAL A 61 2.12 -1.83 2.63
C VAL A 61 1.56 -0.81 1.64
N SER A 62 2.41 -0.24 0.80
CA SER A 62 2.05 0.90 -0.05
C SER A 62 2.54 0.73 -1.50
N GLY A 63 1.88 1.44 -2.43
CA GLY A 63 2.36 1.63 -3.79
C GLY A 63 3.51 2.65 -3.91
N ARG A 64 3.87 3.35 -2.83
CA ARG A 64 5.04 4.23 -2.76
C ARG A 64 6.33 3.42 -2.75
N ALA A 65 7.46 4.04 -3.16
CA ALA A 65 8.77 3.48 -2.87
C ALA A 65 8.95 3.35 -1.34
N ALA A 66 9.68 2.32 -0.89
CA ALA A 66 9.77 2.03 0.54
C ALA A 66 10.38 3.20 1.35
N HIS A 67 11.37 3.89 0.82
CA HIS A 67 11.95 5.08 1.46
C HIS A 67 10.98 6.26 1.55
N ASP A 68 10.16 6.49 0.51
CA ASP A 68 9.16 7.57 0.49
C ASP A 68 8.02 7.27 1.47
N ALA A 69 7.59 6.01 1.53
CA ALA A 69 6.62 5.54 2.52
C ALA A 69 7.15 5.71 3.95
N GLN A 70 8.40 5.31 4.20
CA GLN A 70 9.05 5.49 5.50
C GLN A 70 9.18 6.97 5.88
N ALA A 71 9.60 7.83 4.94
CA ALA A 71 9.74 9.26 5.17
C ALA A 71 8.40 9.94 5.49
N LEU A 72 7.31 9.52 4.84
CA LEU A 72 5.96 10.04 5.09
C LEU A 72 5.45 9.62 6.48
N VAL A 73 5.57 8.33 6.81
CA VAL A 73 5.08 7.79 8.09
C VAL A 73 5.97 8.24 9.24
N ASP A 74 7.29 8.21 9.07
CA ASP A 74 8.31 8.68 10.00
C ASP A 74 8.13 8.10 11.43
N VAL A 75 7.99 6.77 11.49
CA VAL A 75 7.91 5.99 12.73
C VAL A 75 9.02 4.95 12.71
N PRO A 76 9.99 5.01 13.63
CA PRO A 76 11.03 4.00 13.76
C PRO A 76 10.47 2.63 14.15
N GLY A 77 11.07 1.56 13.63
CA GLY A 77 10.67 0.19 13.96
C GLY A 77 9.51 -0.36 13.13
N LEU A 78 9.02 0.40 12.15
CA LEU A 78 8.04 -0.11 11.16
C LEU A 78 8.73 -1.03 10.15
N VAL A 79 8.00 -2.07 9.72
CA VAL A 79 8.28 -2.79 8.48
C VAL A 79 7.55 -2.07 7.35
N VAL A 80 8.26 -1.68 6.29
CA VAL A 80 7.68 -0.96 5.14
C VAL A 80 7.78 -1.83 3.89
N ALA A 81 6.66 -2.32 3.39
CA ALA A 81 6.58 -2.95 2.08
C ALA A 81 6.19 -1.90 1.04
N GLY A 82 7.18 -1.43 0.29
CA GLY A 82 7.02 -0.46 -0.79
C GLY A 82 6.77 -1.11 -2.15
N ASN A 83 6.36 -0.27 -3.12
CA ASN A 83 6.10 -0.72 -4.50
C ASN A 83 5.17 -1.96 -4.55
N HIS A 84 4.11 -1.99 -3.69
CA HIS A 84 3.18 -3.13 -3.54
C HIS A 84 3.87 -4.45 -3.16
N GLY A 85 4.98 -4.39 -2.41
CA GLY A 85 5.72 -5.57 -1.96
C GLY A 85 6.95 -5.93 -2.80
N LEU A 86 7.31 -5.14 -3.81
CA LEU A 86 8.57 -5.29 -4.56
C LEU A 86 9.80 -4.89 -3.74
N GLU A 87 9.59 -4.11 -2.69
CA GLU A 87 10.60 -3.64 -1.76
C GLU A 87 10.16 -3.88 -0.33
N THR A 88 11.12 -4.17 0.55
CA THR A 88 10.91 -4.18 2.00
C THR A 88 12.02 -3.37 2.66
N LEU A 89 11.64 -2.45 3.52
CA LEU A 89 12.56 -1.67 4.36
C LEU A 89 12.24 -1.98 5.82
N ASP A 90 13.22 -2.43 6.55
CA ASP A 90 13.15 -2.77 7.96
C ASP A 90 14.45 -2.37 8.69
N GLU A 91 14.68 -2.88 9.89
CA GLU A 91 15.90 -2.63 10.68
C GLU A 91 17.19 -3.13 10.00
N HIS A 92 17.09 -4.07 9.05
CA HIS A 92 18.22 -4.62 8.29
C HIS A 92 18.49 -3.81 7.00
N GLY A 93 17.64 -2.85 6.67
CA GLY A 93 17.76 -1.98 5.50
C GLY A 93 16.80 -2.34 4.36
N LEU A 94 17.03 -1.73 3.19
CA LEU A 94 16.21 -1.96 2.00
C LEU A 94 16.56 -3.26 1.30
N THR A 95 15.55 -4.09 1.07
CA THR A 95 15.64 -5.32 0.27
C THR A 95 14.69 -5.21 -0.92
N ILE A 96 15.19 -5.49 -2.13
CA ILE A 96 14.38 -5.61 -3.35
C ILE A 96 14.04 -7.10 -3.54
N HIS A 97 12.80 -7.38 -3.96
CA HIS A 97 12.38 -8.75 -4.29
C HIS A 97 13.33 -9.37 -5.34
N PRO A 98 13.90 -10.56 -5.11
CA PRO A 98 14.93 -11.12 -5.97
C PRO A 98 14.56 -11.13 -7.47
N ASP A 99 13.33 -11.52 -7.79
CA ASP A 99 12.84 -11.60 -9.18
C ASP A 99 12.65 -10.21 -9.83
N ALA A 100 12.67 -9.12 -9.04
CA ALA A 100 12.53 -7.76 -9.56
C ALA A 100 13.87 -7.09 -9.90
N VAL A 101 14.98 -7.58 -9.34
CA VAL A 101 16.31 -6.95 -9.46
C VAL A 101 16.73 -6.75 -10.91
N ASP A 102 16.57 -7.77 -11.74
CA ASP A 102 16.94 -7.72 -13.16
C ASP A 102 16.06 -6.79 -14.00
N SER A 103 14.91 -6.36 -13.46
CA SER A 103 14.00 -5.42 -14.14
C SER A 103 14.36 -3.96 -13.89
N VAL A 104 15.13 -3.63 -12.87
CA VAL A 104 15.46 -2.25 -12.49
C VAL A 104 16.07 -1.43 -13.64
N PRO A 105 17.06 -1.92 -14.41
CA PRO A 105 17.60 -1.17 -15.56
C PRO A 105 16.55 -0.91 -16.65
N ARG A 106 15.65 -1.88 -16.89
CA ARG A 106 14.58 -1.78 -17.90
C ARG A 106 13.51 -0.76 -17.48
N VAL A 107 13.14 -0.73 -16.20
CA VAL A 107 12.25 0.29 -15.64
C VAL A 107 12.85 1.68 -15.81
N LYS A 108 14.13 1.87 -15.46
CA LYS A 108 14.82 3.14 -15.65
C LYS A 108 14.85 3.59 -17.11
N GLN A 109 15.08 2.67 -18.04
CA GLN A 109 15.04 2.93 -19.48
C GLN A 109 13.63 3.39 -19.91
N ALA A 110 12.58 2.67 -19.48
CA ALA A 110 11.18 3.03 -19.77
C ALA A 110 10.86 4.44 -19.24
N LEU A 111 11.25 4.74 -17.99
CA LEU A 111 11.02 6.05 -17.40
C LEU A 111 11.79 7.19 -18.11
N ALA A 112 12.98 6.94 -18.60
CA ALA A 112 13.72 7.92 -19.42
C ALA A 112 12.95 8.20 -20.72
N THR A 113 12.56 7.16 -21.45
CA THR A 113 11.84 7.27 -22.72
C THR A 113 10.47 7.97 -22.56
N ILE A 114 9.70 7.65 -21.50
CA ILE A 114 8.40 8.32 -21.27
C ILE A 114 8.59 9.78 -20.89
N ARG A 115 9.64 10.15 -20.13
CA ARG A 115 9.94 11.57 -19.83
C ARG A 115 10.23 12.37 -21.08
N GLU A 116 10.99 11.80 -22.02
CA GLU A 116 11.24 12.42 -23.33
C GLU A 116 9.93 12.60 -24.11
N HIS A 117 9.09 11.56 -24.15
CA HIS A 117 7.79 11.60 -24.82
C HIS A 117 6.86 12.67 -24.21
N VAL A 118 6.74 12.73 -22.89
CA VAL A 118 5.93 13.72 -22.17
C VAL A 118 6.45 15.14 -22.43
N SER A 119 7.78 15.33 -22.45
CA SER A 119 8.40 16.64 -22.68
C SER A 119 8.22 17.13 -24.12
N ALA A 120 8.13 16.22 -25.09
CA ALA A 120 8.00 16.55 -26.51
C ALA A 120 6.54 16.82 -26.93
N ASP A 121 5.55 16.39 -26.15
CA ASP A 121 4.13 16.51 -26.48
C ASP A 121 3.43 17.54 -25.57
N PRO A 122 3.11 18.76 -26.06
CA PRO A 122 2.39 19.77 -25.26
C PRO A 122 1.03 19.33 -24.74
N SER A 123 0.38 18.32 -25.36
CA SER A 123 -0.90 17.78 -24.91
C SER A 123 -0.77 16.95 -23.62
N LEU A 124 0.46 16.58 -23.25
CA LEU A 124 0.79 15.89 -22.00
C LEU A 124 1.23 16.85 -20.89
N ALA A 125 1.03 18.16 -21.07
CA ALA A 125 1.30 19.14 -20.01
C ALA A 125 0.54 18.81 -18.73
N GLY A 126 1.27 18.76 -17.60
CA GLY A 126 0.72 18.36 -16.30
C GLY A 126 0.83 16.86 -15.99
N VAL A 127 1.38 16.05 -16.91
CA VAL A 127 1.76 14.66 -16.62
C VAL A 127 3.06 14.66 -15.82
N LEU A 128 3.07 13.88 -14.73
CA LEU A 128 4.23 13.69 -13.85
C LEU A 128 4.76 12.26 -13.99
N VAL A 129 6.07 12.12 -14.14
CA VAL A 129 6.77 10.82 -14.23
C VAL A 129 7.59 10.61 -12.98
N GLU A 130 7.15 9.69 -12.14
CA GLU A 130 7.77 9.32 -10.86
C GLU A 130 8.64 8.08 -11.03
N ASP A 131 9.89 8.16 -10.55
CA ASP A 131 10.81 7.01 -10.47
C ASP A 131 10.78 6.47 -9.04
N LYS A 132 10.33 5.24 -8.88
CA LYS A 132 10.25 4.52 -7.61
C LYS A 132 11.35 3.45 -7.47
N GLY A 133 12.42 3.56 -8.27
CA GLY A 133 13.53 2.61 -8.26
C GLY A 133 13.19 1.30 -8.99
N VAL A 134 12.47 0.40 -8.35
CA VAL A 134 12.09 -0.93 -8.90
C VAL A 134 10.84 -0.87 -9.78
N SER A 135 10.09 0.22 -9.72
CA SER A 135 8.92 0.52 -10.55
C SER A 135 8.88 2.00 -10.89
N GLY A 136 7.87 2.45 -11.63
CA GLY A 136 7.61 3.86 -11.85
C GLY A 136 6.14 4.14 -12.09
N SER A 137 5.72 5.38 -11.85
CA SER A 137 4.36 5.84 -12.07
C SER A 137 4.32 7.02 -13.02
N VAL A 138 3.28 7.06 -13.85
CA VAL A 138 2.99 8.16 -14.76
C VAL A 138 1.63 8.72 -14.40
N HIS A 139 1.61 9.83 -13.65
CA HIS A 139 0.41 10.47 -13.15
C HIS A 139 -0.12 11.47 -14.15
N PHE A 140 -1.40 11.37 -14.51
CA PHE A 140 -2.05 12.33 -15.41
C PHE A 140 -3.23 13.07 -14.76
N ARG A 141 -3.29 13.08 -13.43
CA ARG A 141 -4.32 13.79 -12.65
C ARG A 141 -4.33 15.29 -12.92
N LEU A 142 -3.16 15.90 -13.13
CA LEU A 142 -2.99 17.34 -13.39
C LEU A 142 -2.96 17.67 -14.87
N ALA A 143 -3.13 16.70 -15.77
CA ALA A 143 -3.21 16.97 -17.20
C ALA A 143 -4.48 17.80 -17.51
N SER A 144 -4.34 18.77 -18.42
CA SER A 144 -5.43 19.65 -18.85
C SER A 144 -6.56 18.89 -19.58
N ASP A 145 -6.19 17.87 -20.36
CA ASP A 145 -7.09 16.89 -20.95
C ASP A 145 -6.67 15.48 -20.52
N ARG A 146 -7.32 14.99 -19.47
CA ARG A 146 -7.01 13.68 -18.88
C ARG A 146 -7.30 12.53 -19.83
N ALA A 147 -8.36 12.61 -20.62
CA ALA A 147 -8.73 11.55 -21.56
C ALA A 147 -7.75 11.44 -22.72
N ALA A 148 -7.31 12.58 -23.27
CA ALA A 148 -6.28 12.60 -24.29
C ALA A 148 -4.93 12.11 -23.74
N ALA A 149 -4.54 12.55 -22.52
CA ALA A 149 -3.34 12.10 -21.86
C ALA A 149 -3.34 10.59 -21.61
N GLU A 150 -4.44 10.05 -21.05
CA GLU A 150 -4.60 8.60 -20.83
C GLU A 150 -4.46 7.80 -22.12
N SER A 151 -5.14 8.22 -23.20
CA SER A 151 -5.06 7.54 -24.49
C SER A 151 -3.65 7.51 -25.06
N ARG A 152 -2.91 8.63 -25.00
CA ARG A 152 -1.54 8.72 -25.49
C ARG A 152 -0.55 7.91 -24.65
N LEU A 153 -0.70 7.97 -23.34
CA LEU A 153 0.13 7.18 -22.41
C LEU A 153 -0.11 5.68 -22.58
N ASN A 154 -1.35 5.26 -22.80
CA ASN A 154 -1.67 3.86 -23.08
C ASN A 154 -1.08 3.38 -24.41
N THR A 155 -1.11 4.21 -25.45
CA THR A 155 -0.47 3.90 -26.72
C THR A 155 1.02 3.70 -26.54
N TRP A 156 1.69 4.65 -25.89
CA TRP A 156 3.12 4.58 -25.57
C TRP A 156 3.44 3.30 -24.76
N ALA A 157 2.65 3.04 -23.70
CA ALA A 157 2.84 1.88 -22.84
C ALA A 157 2.71 0.56 -23.62
N SER A 158 1.74 0.46 -24.53
CA SER A 158 1.52 -0.73 -25.35
C SER A 158 2.69 -1.01 -26.30
N GLU A 159 3.32 0.03 -26.81
CA GLU A 159 4.44 -0.07 -27.75
C GLU A 159 5.75 -0.45 -27.04
N HIS A 160 6.04 0.15 -25.87
CA HIS A 160 7.34 0.05 -25.21
C HIS A 160 7.44 -1.01 -24.11
N ALA A 161 6.35 -1.25 -23.37
CA ALA A 161 6.38 -2.20 -22.27
C ALA A 161 6.72 -3.62 -22.72
N LYS A 162 6.21 -4.01 -23.90
CA LYS A 162 6.43 -5.34 -24.48
C LYS A 162 7.88 -5.54 -24.92
N GLU A 163 8.51 -4.51 -25.48
CA GLU A 163 9.91 -4.53 -25.89
C GLU A 163 10.87 -4.62 -24.70
N LEU A 164 10.49 -3.98 -23.58
CA LEU A 164 11.29 -3.96 -22.38
C LEU A 164 10.93 -5.08 -21.40
N ASP A 165 10.01 -5.98 -21.78
CA ASP A 165 9.49 -7.04 -20.89
C ASP A 165 9.10 -6.47 -19.51
N LEU A 166 8.19 -5.49 -19.53
CA LEU A 166 7.63 -4.84 -18.36
C LEU A 166 6.10 -4.99 -18.34
N LYS A 167 5.52 -4.97 -17.16
CA LYS A 167 4.08 -4.99 -16.94
C LYS A 167 3.57 -3.58 -16.75
N ILE A 168 2.47 -3.25 -17.44
CA ILE A 168 1.71 -2.03 -17.23
C ILE A 168 0.47 -2.35 -16.42
N THR A 169 0.25 -1.57 -15.37
CA THR A 169 -0.99 -1.61 -14.58
C THR A 169 -1.60 -0.21 -14.50
N HIS A 170 -2.91 -0.15 -14.30
CA HIS A 170 -3.67 1.09 -14.29
C HIS A 170 -4.27 1.30 -12.90
N GLY A 171 -4.01 2.47 -12.34
CA GLY A 171 -4.65 2.95 -11.13
C GLY A 171 -5.55 4.17 -11.42
N ARG A 172 -5.97 4.86 -10.37
CA ARG A 172 -6.80 6.04 -10.49
C ARG A 172 -6.00 7.25 -11.01
N LEU A 173 -6.10 7.54 -12.31
CA LEU A 173 -5.36 8.60 -13.01
C LEU A 173 -3.83 8.42 -12.97
N VAL A 174 -3.38 7.17 -13.00
CA VAL A 174 -1.98 6.78 -13.02
C VAL A 174 -1.80 5.51 -13.86
N ILE A 175 -0.69 5.44 -14.56
CA ILE A 175 -0.18 4.22 -15.19
C ILE A 175 1.07 3.82 -14.45
N GLU A 176 1.17 2.56 -14.04
CA GLU A 176 2.36 2.03 -13.39
C GLU A 176 3.16 1.15 -14.33
N ILE A 177 4.46 1.34 -14.34
CA ILE A 177 5.46 0.56 -15.07
C ILE A 177 6.17 -0.33 -14.05
N ARG A 178 6.00 -1.64 -14.16
CA ARG A 178 6.41 -2.61 -13.14
C ARG A 178 7.20 -3.78 -13.73
N PRO A 179 8.02 -4.46 -12.94
CA PRO A 179 8.53 -5.79 -13.28
C PRO A 179 7.40 -6.75 -13.68
N PRO A 180 7.65 -7.71 -14.60
CA PRO A 180 6.62 -8.64 -15.10
C PRO A 180 6.39 -9.81 -14.12
N ILE A 181 6.39 -9.54 -12.83
CA ILE A 181 6.19 -10.53 -11.77
C ILE A 181 4.85 -10.33 -11.05
N ALA A 182 4.32 -11.40 -10.48
CA ALA A 182 3.01 -11.43 -9.84
C ALA A 182 3.09 -11.04 -8.34
N ILE A 183 3.78 -9.94 -8.03
CA ILE A 183 3.83 -9.40 -6.69
C ILE A 183 2.78 -8.29 -6.55
N ASN A 184 2.00 -8.35 -5.47
CA ASN A 184 0.94 -7.42 -5.11
C ASN A 184 0.88 -7.24 -3.59
N LYS A 185 -0.04 -6.41 -3.08
CA LYS A 185 -0.19 -6.19 -1.64
C LYS A 185 -0.51 -7.49 -0.87
N GLY A 186 -1.21 -8.45 -1.50
CA GLY A 186 -1.48 -9.75 -0.88
C GLY A 186 -0.22 -10.58 -0.65
N ALA A 187 0.69 -10.60 -1.62
CA ALA A 187 1.99 -11.24 -1.46
C ALA A 187 2.84 -10.57 -0.36
N ALA A 188 2.76 -9.22 -0.26
CA ALA A 188 3.44 -8.46 0.79
C ALA A 188 2.87 -8.79 2.18
N VAL A 189 1.54 -8.81 2.33
CA VAL A 189 0.86 -9.17 3.59
C VAL A 189 1.24 -10.58 4.01
N ARG A 190 1.14 -11.56 3.09
CA ARG A 190 1.53 -12.95 3.35
C ARG A 190 2.98 -13.05 3.81
N ARG A 191 3.90 -12.39 3.11
CA ARG A 191 5.32 -12.38 3.46
C ARG A 191 5.56 -11.82 4.87
N ILE A 192 4.92 -10.69 5.23
CA ILE A 192 5.04 -10.11 6.57
C ILE A 192 4.54 -11.12 7.63
N VAL A 193 3.39 -11.77 7.38
CA VAL A 193 2.85 -12.76 8.30
C VAL A 193 3.79 -13.95 8.46
N ASP A 194 4.32 -14.49 7.36
CA ASP A 194 5.17 -15.67 7.36
C ASP A 194 6.56 -15.37 7.98
N ASP A 195 7.20 -14.26 7.59
CA ASP A 195 8.54 -13.87 8.06
C ASP A 195 8.57 -13.60 9.57
N HIS A 196 7.47 -13.10 10.16
CA HIS A 196 7.36 -12.80 11.58
C HIS A 196 6.54 -13.83 12.37
N GLY A 197 6.02 -14.88 11.70
CA GLY A 197 5.24 -15.94 12.34
C GLY A 197 3.97 -15.48 13.01
N LEU A 198 3.33 -14.42 12.46
CA LEU A 198 2.17 -13.79 13.08
C LEU A 198 0.99 -14.77 13.22
N GLN A 199 0.41 -14.81 14.41
CA GLN A 199 -0.78 -15.61 14.73
C GLN A 199 -2.04 -14.75 14.86
N GLY A 200 -1.88 -13.45 15.06
CA GLY A 200 -2.95 -12.47 15.08
C GLY A 200 -2.56 -11.26 14.24
N VAL A 201 -3.41 -10.85 13.30
CA VAL A 201 -3.09 -9.71 12.42
C VAL A 201 -4.34 -8.96 11.97
N LEU A 202 -4.25 -7.64 11.94
CA LEU A 202 -5.21 -6.75 11.29
C LEU A 202 -4.56 -6.11 10.08
N PHE A 203 -5.29 -6.06 8.97
CA PHE A 203 -4.88 -5.30 7.79
C PHE A 203 -5.93 -4.25 7.43
N PHE A 204 -5.50 -2.99 7.32
CA PHE A 204 -6.33 -1.83 6.99
C PHE A 204 -6.03 -1.35 5.57
N GLY A 205 -7.07 -1.14 4.75
CA GLY A 205 -6.92 -0.65 3.38
C GLY A 205 -8.21 -0.06 2.81
N ASP A 206 -8.10 0.77 1.77
CA ASP A 206 -9.22 1.52 1.16
C ASP A 206 -9.37 1.33 -0.36
N ASP A 207 -8.34 0.78 -1.04
CA ASP A 207 -8.32 0.71 -2.50
C ASP A 207 -8.39 -0.75 -3.02
N VAL A 208 -8.67 -0.88 -4.31
CA VAL A 208 -8.75 -2.17 -5.03
C VAL A 208 -7.50 -3.03 -4.84
N THR A 209 -6.33 -2.41 -4.74
CA THR A 209 -5.07 -3.13 -4.48
C THR A 209 -5.00 -3.77 -3.11
N ASP A 210 -5.82 -3.29 -2.14
CA ASP A 210 -5.90 -3.85 -0.79
C ASP A 210 -6.76 -5.12 -0.74
N ILE A 211 -7.66 -5.31 -1.70
CA ILE A 211 -8.42 -6.55 -1.85
C ILE A 211 -7.50 -7.76 -1.93
N ASP A 212 -6.35 -7.64 -2.60
CA ASP A 212 -5.35 -8.70 -2.64
C ASP A 212 -4.86 -9.08 -1.23
N GLY A 213 -4.67 -8.08 -0.34
CA GLY A 213 -4.31 -8.29 1.06
C GLY A 213 -5.43 -8.92 1.89
N PHE A 214 -6.69 -8.50 1.66
CA PHE A 214 -7.88 -9.09 2.30
C PHE A 214 -8.03 -10.56 1.93
N VAL A 215 -7.86 -10.88 0.64
CA VAL A 215 -7.87 -12.27 0.14
C VAL A 215 -6.72 -13.07 0.76
N ALA A 216 -5.51 -12.50 0.85
CA ALA A 216 -4.37 -13.17 1.47
C ALA A 216 -4.64 -13.53 2.94
N LEU A 217 -5.24 -12.63 3.74
CA LEU A 217 -5.63 -12.94 5.12
C LEU A 217 -6.68 -14.04 5.21
N THR A 218 -7.68 -14.01 4.32
CA THR A 218 -8.69 -15.08 4.26
C THR A 218 -8.06 -16.45 3.96
N GLN A 219 -7.08 -16.49 3.04
CA GLN A 219 -6.31 -17.70 2.74
C GLN A 219 -5.45 -18.14 3.93
N LEU A 220 -4.73 -17.22 4.58
CA LEU A 220 -3.90 -17.50 5.74
C LEU A 220 -4.74 -18.05 6.93
N ARG A 221 -5.92 -17.50 7.15
CA ARG A 221 -6.89 -18.09 8.13
C ARG A 221 -7.19 -19.56 7.82
N ALA A 222 -7.47 -19.86 6.56
CA ALA A 222 -7.83 -21.22 6.13
C ALA A 222 -6.64 -22.19 6.14
N GLU A 223 -5.45 -21.71 5.74
CA GLU A 223 -4.25 -22.54 5.57
C GLU A 223 -3.48 -22.74 6.88
N GLN A 224 -3.37 -21.70 7.71
CA GLN A 224 -2.51 -21.66 8.89
C GLN A 224 -3.29 -21.54 10.21
N GLY A 225 -4.59 -21.24 10.16
CA GLY A 225 -5.41 -21.07 11.36
C GLY A 225 -5.11 -19.81 12.18
N ILE A 226 -4.54 -18.78 11.54
CA ILE A 226 -4.30 -17.49 12.19
C ILE A 226 -5.59 -16.72 12.41
N GLU A 227 -5.59 -15.77 13.35
CA GLU A 227 -6.66 -14.76 13.51
C GLU A 227 -6.30 -13.51 12.69
N GLY A 228 -6.50 -13.59 11.38
CA GLY A 228 -6.18 -12.50 10.43
C GLY A 228 -7.46 -11.84 9.89
N TRP A 229 -7.65 -10.53 10.11
CA TRP A 229 -8.88 -9.83 9.75
C TRP A 229 -8.62 -8.58 8.93
N ALA A 230 -9.43 -8.39 7.89
CA ALA A 230 -9.37 -7.28 6.95
C ALA A 230 -10.35 -6.17 7.36
N ILE A 231 -9.87 -4.95 7.48
CA ILE A 231 -10.66 -3.77 7.82
C ILE A 231 -10.64 -2.79 6.65
N GLY A 232 -11.77 -2.63 6.00
CA GLY A 232 -11.95 -1.65 4.92
C GLY A 232 -12.08 -0.24 5.47
N VAL A 233 -11.39 0.73 4.86
CA VAL A 233 -11.52 2.14 5.19
C VAL A 233 -12.45 2.80 4.17
N ALA A 234 -13.66 3.08 4.60
CA ALA A 234 -14.76 3.56 3.75
C ALA A 234 -14.73 5.09 3.60
N ASP A 235 -13.88 5.61 2.73
CA ASP A 235 -13.97 7.01 2.28
C ASP A 235 -15.21 7.19 1.40
N PRO A 236 -15.83 8.41 1.30
CA PRO A 236 -16.93 8.69 0.36
C PRO A 236 -16.62 8.37 -1.10
N GLU A 237 -15.35 8.33 -1.47
CA GLU A 237 -14.88 7.93 -2.79
C GLU A 237 -14.44 6.45 -2.88
N ALA A 238 -14.48 5.71 -1.77
CA ALA A 238 -14.14 4.29 -1.74
C ALA A 238 -15.11 3.48 -2.60
N ARG A 239 -14.57 2.49 -3.28
CA ARG A 239 -15.38 1.58 -4.11
C ARG A 239 -16.11 0.58 -3.22
N SER A 240 -17.35 0.28 -3.56
CA SER A 240 -18.16 -0.69 -2.80
C SER A 240 -17.52 -2.08 -2.74
N ASP A 241 -16.82 -2.48 -3.81
CA ASP A 241 -16.13 -3.78 -3.89
C ASP A 241 -15.02 -3.95 -2.84
N VAL A 242 -14.34 -2.87 -2.46
CA VAL A 242 -13.32 -2.90 -1.39
C VAL A 242 -13.97 -3.19 -0.04
N ILE A 243 -15.07 -2.50 0.28
CA ILE A 243 -15.78 -2.68 1.54
C ILE A 243 -16.46 -4.06 1.61
N GLU A 244 -16.98 -4.55 0.49
CA GLU A 244 -17.58 -5.89 0.40
C GLU A 244 -16.55 -7.01 0.57
N ALA A 245 -15.30 -6.78 0.20
CA ALA A 245 -14.21 -7.74 0.33
C ALA A 245 -13.60 -7.78 1.74
N ALA A 246 -13.83 -6.75 2.56
CA ALA A 246 -13.33 -6.67 3.92
C ALA A 246 -14.24 -7.42 4.91
N ASP A 247 -13.68 -7.88 6.04
CA ASP A 247 -14.43 -8.53 7.12
C ASP A 247 -15.26 -7.50 7.92
N ALA A 248 -14.74 -6.27 8.09
CA ALA A 248 -15.42 -5.12 8.68
C ALA A 248 -14.94 -3.82 8.05
N ALA A 249 -15.59 -2.70 8.37
CA ALA A 249 -15.19 -1.39 7.83
C ALA A 249 -15.28 -0.28 8.87
N VAL A 250 -14.46 0.77 8.67
CA VAL A 250 -14.50 2.04 9.41
C VAL A 250 -14.79 3.20 8.46
N GLY A 251 -15.35 4.29 8.99
CA GLY A 251 -15.80 5.44 8.19
C GLY A 251 -14.68 6.43 7.86
N GLY A 252 -13.77 6.07 6.96
CA GLY A 252 -12.70 6.95 6.46
C GLY A 252 -11.46 7.01 7.35
N VAL A 253 -10.49 7.80 6.91
CA VAL A 253 -9.15 7.91 7.49
C VAL A 253 -9.19 8.27 8.98
N ASP A 254 -10.00 9.26 9.37
CA ASP A 254 -10.08 9.71 10.77
C ASP A 254 -10.60 8.59 11.69
N ALA A 255 -11.58 7.81 11.24
CA ALA A 255 -12.10 6.68 12.00
C ALA A 255 -11.09 5.53 12.09
N CYS A 256 -10.31 5.29 11.04
CA CYS A 256 -9.20 4.35 11.04
C CYS A 256 -8.15 4.74 12.10
N VAL A 257 -7.69 5.99 12.09
CA VAL A 257 -6.72 6.51 13.06
C VAL A 257 -7.26 6.46 14.49
N ALA A 258 -8.55 6.80 14.68
CA ALA A 258 -9.19 6.71 15.99
C ALA A 258 -9.21 5.26 16.51
N LEU A 259 -9.50 4.27 15.66
CA LEU A 259 -9.47 2.86 16.02
C LEU A 259 -8.04 2.40 16.39
N LEU A 260 -7.03 2.78 15.60
CA LEU A 260 -5.62 2.46 15.91
C LEU A 260 -5.20 3.04 17.27
N ALA A 261 -5.61 4.28 17.58
CA ALA A 261 -5.35 4.90 18.88
C ALA A 261 -6.10 4.19 20.04
N GLN A 262 -7.32 3.73 19.80
CA GLN A 262 -8.08 2.93 20.79
C GLN A 262 -7.41 1.57 21.05
N ILE A 263 -6.96 0.89 20.00
CA ILE A 263 -6.20 -0.36 20.12
C ILE A 263 -4.92 -0.14 20.93
N ALA A 264 -4.15 0.93 20.65
CA ALA A 264 -2.97 1.27 21.42
C ALA A 264 -3.30 1.48 22.92
N ASN A 265 -4.36 2.26 23.23
CA ASN A 265 -4.82 2.48 24.58
C ASN A 265 -5.22 1.19 25.32
N GLN A 266 -5.81 0.24 24.61
CA GLN A 266 -6.23 -1.03 25.19
C GLN A 266 -5.02 -1.93 25.49
N ILE A 267 -4.11 -2.08 24.53
CA ILE A 267 -2.90 -2.92 24.69
C ILE A 267 -2.03 -2.42 25.86
N GLU A 268 -1.88 -1.10 26.01
CA GLU A 268 -1.14 -0.52 27.13
C GLU A 268 -1.77 -0.85 28.50
N ARG A 269 -3.10 -0.82 28.58
CA ARG A 269 -3.82 -1.18 29.82
C ARG A 269 -3.75 -2.67 30.17
N ASP A 270 -3.70 -3.53 29.16
CA ASP A 270 -3.63 -4.99 29.33
C ASP A 270 -2.20 -5.46 29.60
N GLY A 271 -1.19 -4.62 29.34
CA GLY A 271 0.24 -4.90 29.55
C GLY A 271 0.79 -4.42 30.89
N ASP A 272 0.06 -3.58 31.62
CA ASP A 272 0.34 -3.17 33.02
C ASP A 272 -0.35 -4.15 34.00
#